data_a295fa9af70fc65e5c2231cac4db6ef4
#
_entry.id   a295fa9af70fc65e5c2231cac4db6ef4
#
_cell.length_a   1.000
_cell.length_b   1.000
_cell.length_c   1.000
_cell.angle_alpha   90.00
_cell.angle_beta   90.00
_cell.angle_gamma   90.00
#
_symmetry.space_group_name_H-M   'P 1'
#
loop_
_entity.id
_entity.type
_entity.pdbx_description
1 polymer ?
#
loop_
_entity_poly.entity_id
_entity_poly.type
_entity_poly.pdbx_seq_one_letter_code
_entity_poly.pdbx_strand_id
1 'polypeptide(L)'
;MCVNYKRVKKKREYDEEVGFFSSVSVQEIHNNPDGTTLIEETEQDVYVTPDGSVYYLEDMAPICEFYEKHKDDIASHKEILTRKQRCDEAFDKMKRHEELYNLEQVSFICAYLTHTMEQFMESHELDKLHNNAKIWTVNPLAQFDSVQLRSNHLSKEDLKHLGYNVGKFLKLKGENIALFIKNVFADSFGTVQVGTIIAKLADRNPGKDRIPLLSAKEMNYLFDHYKRYKTINLDIIPKRLAEEEAKAKLEATKKKSGK
;
A
#
# COMPACT_ATOMS: atom_id res chain seq x y z
N MET A 1 49.82 -26.36 10.65
CA MET A 1 48.65 -26.96 11.32
C MET A 1 47.44 -26.76 10.46
N CYS A 2 46.79 -27.81 9.97
CA CYS A 2 45.50 -27.69 9.28
C CYS A 2 44.42 -28.09 10.28
N VAL A 3 43.69 -27.14 10.78
CA VAL A 3 42.52 -27.38 11.65
C VAL A 3 41.31 -27.60 10.75
N ASN A 4 40.75 -28.81 10.73
CA ASN A 4 39.53 -29.12 9.98
C ASN A 4 38.35 -29.12 10.94
N TYR A 5 37.48 -28.14 10.82
CA TYR A 5 36.23 -28.09 11.60
C TYR A 5 35.21 -29.10 11.07
N LYS A 6 34.84 -30.06 11.91
CA LYS A 6 33.76 -31.02 11.62
C LYS A 6 32.60 -30.83 12.60
N ARG A 7 31.57 -30.16 12.19
CA ARG A 7 30.20 -30.28 12.69
C ARG A 7 29.89 -29.72 14.08
N VAL A 8 29.10 -28.65 14.12
CA VAL A 8 28.40 -28.20 15.34
C VAL A 8 27.47 -29.32 15.85
N LYS A 9 27.72 -29.86 17.03
CA LYS A 9 26.99 -31.04 17.53
C LYS A 9 25.72 -30.73 18.31
N LYS A 10 25.56 -29.54 18.91
CA LYS A 10 24.39 -29.24 19.71
C LYS A 10 24.19 -27.73 19.92
N LYS A 11 23.04 -27.24 19.46
CA LYS A 11 22.55 -25.89 19.76
C LYS A 11 21.92 -25.93 21.16
N ARG A 12 22.46 -25.19 22.14
CA ARG A 12 21.93 -25.15 23.51
C ARG A 12 20.91 -24.05 23.72
N GLU A 13 21.17 -22.89 23.17
CA GLU A 13 20.28 -21.73 23.28
C GLU A 13 20.55 -20.83 22.09
N TYR A 14 19.52 -20.44 21.40
CA TYR A 14 19.63 -19.59 20.22
C TYR A 14 18.88 -18.29 20.47
N ASP A 15 19.60 -17.20 20.44
CA ASP A 15 19.06 -15.85 20.37
C ASP A 15 19.56 -15.22 19.07
N GLU A 16 18.64 -14.95 18.13
CA GLU A 16 18.97 -14.41 16.79
C GLU A 16 19.69 -13.05 16.84
N GLU A 17 19.53 -12.33 17.94
CA GLU A 17 20.15 -11.01 18.12
C GLU A 17 21.50 -11.08 18.82
N VAL A 18 21.73 -12.09 19.67
CA VAL A 18 22.90 -12.15 20.55
C VAL A 18 23.88 -13.25 20.17
N GLY A 19 23.45 -14.25 19.44
CA GLY A 19 24.23 -15.45 19.14
C GLY A 19 23.88 -16.63 20.04
N PHE A 20 24.66 -17.70 19.97
CA PHE A 20 24.39 -18.92 20.75
C PHE A 20 25.68 -19.65 21.18
N PHE A 21 25.59 -20.39 22.29
CA PHE A 21 26.64 -21.26 22.74
C PHE A 21 26.52 -22.66 22.12
N SER A 22 27.63 -23.22 21.70
CA SER A 22 27.71 -24.55 21.10
C SER A 22 29.03 -25.19 21.43
N SER A 23 29.18 -26.47 21.10
CA SER A 23 30.46 -27.13 21.14
C SER A 23 30.87 -27.59 19.75
N VAL A 24 32.13 -27.46 19.42
CA VAL A 24 32.74 -27.93 18.18
C VAL A 24 33.79 -28.98 18.47
N SER A 25 33.84 -30.01 17.63
CA SER A 25 34.93 -30.95 17.65
C SER A 25 36.10 -30.39 16.86
N VAL A 26 37.23 -30.24 17.50
CA VAL A 26 38.50 -29.85 16.90
C VAL A 26 39.37 -31.08 16.76
N GLN A 27 39.83 -31.38 15.55
CA GLN A 27 40.78 -32.46 15.29
C GLN A 27 42.16 -31.86 15.07
N GLU A 28 43.09 -32.18 15.97
CA GLU A 28 44.50 -31.89 15.79
C GLU A 28 45.20 -33.09 15.17
N ILE A 29 45.87 -32.88 14.05
CA ILE A 29 46.59 -33.93 13.33
C ILE A 29 48.07 -33.74 13.57
N HIS A 30 48.67 -34.66 14.33
CA HIS A 30 50.10 -34.69 14.61
C HIS A 30 50.76 -35.76 13.74
N ASN A 31 51.62 -35.34 12.82
CA ASN A 31 52.44 -36.27 12.03
C ASN A 31 53.76 -36.51 12.73
N ASN A 32 53.98 -37.73 13.18
CA ASN A 32 55.21 -38.12 13.83
C ASN A 32 56.35 -38.35 12.82
N PRO A 33 57.62 -38.24 13.26
CA PRO A 33 58.76 -38.47 12.36
C PRO A 33 58.87 -39.89 11.85
N ASP A 34 58.22 -40.85 12.50
CA ASP A 34 58.17 -42.29 12.10
C ASP A 34 57.11 -42.57 11.02
N GLY A 35 56.38 -41.53 10.54
CA GLY A 35 55.33 -41.64 9.51
C GLY A 35 53.96 -42.02 10.09
N THR A 36 53.82 -42.12 11.40
CA THR A 36 52.51 -42.29 12.04
C THR A 36 51.77 -40.97 12.20
N THR A 37 50.48 -41.02 12.10
CA THR A 37 49.62 -39.84 12.30
C THR A 37 48.78 -40.07 13.55
N LEU A 38 48.92 -39.18 14.54
CA LEU A 38 48.05 -39.13 15.70
C LEU A 38 46.94 -38.10 15.44
N ILE A 39 45.69 -38.50 15.64
CA ILE A 39 44.52 -37.60 15.54
C ILE A 39 43.95 -37.50 16.96
N GLU A 40 44.05 -36.32 17.52
CA GLU A 40 43.40 -35.98 18.79
C GLU A 40 42.12 -35.22 18.50
N GLU A 41 40.99 -35.72 19.04
CA GLU A 41 39.70 -35.05 18.92
C GLU A 41 39.32 -34.51 20.29
N THR A 42 39.22 -33.17 20.36
CA THR A 42 38.79 -32.46 21.57
C THR A 42 37.49 -31.70 21.31
N GLU A 43 36.57 -31.72 22.27
CA GLU A 43 35.40 -30.85 22.22
C GLU A 43 35.74 -29.55 22.91
N GLN A 44 35.56 -28.42 22.17
CA GLN A 44 35.73 -27.08 22.69
C GLN A 44 34.40 -26.36 22.66
N ASP A 45 34.04 -25.69 23.75
CA ASP A 45 32.87 -24.83 23.79
C ASP A 45 33.16 -23.51 23.07
N VAL A 46 32.22 -23.10 22.24
CA VAL A 46 32.35 -21.90 21.41
C VAL A 46 31.09 -21.03 21.51
N TYR A 47 31.31 -19.76 21.29
CA TYR A 47 30.24 -18.81 21.08
C TYR A 47 30.16 -18.45 19.60
N VAL A 48 28.95 -18.56 19.00
CA VAL A 48 28.67 -18.21 17.61
C VAL A 48 27.84 -16.94 17.58
N THR A 49 28.38 -15.89 16.97
CA THR A 49 27.70 -14.62 16.79
C THR A 49 26.64 -14.68 15.69
N PRO A 50 25.67 -13.75 15.61
CA PRO A 50 24.65 -13.71 14.59
C PRO A 50 25.16 -13.65 13.15
N ASP A 51 26.33 -13.07 12.93
CA ASP A 51 27.03 -13.02 11.63
C ASP A 51 27.77 -14.31 11.27
N GLY A 52 27.73 -15.32 12.16
CA GLY A 52 28.37 -16.62 11.96
C GLY A 52 29.84 -16.70 12.39
N SER A 53 30.40 -15.66 13.02
CA SER A 53 31.75 -15.71 13.58
C SER A 53 31.80 -16.64 14.80
N VAL A 54 32.86 -17.44 14.92
CA VAL A 54 33.04 -18.41 15.99
C VAL A 54 34.18 -17.99 16.92
N TYR A 55 33.90 -17.91 18.22
CA TYR A 55 34.86 -17.56 19.27
C TYR A 55 35.00 -18.71 20.27
N TYR A 56 36.22 -19.13 20.57
CA TYR A 56 36.45 -20.12 21.58
C TYR A 56 36.27 -19.56 22.97
N LEU A 57 35.67 -20.31 23.88
CA LEU A 57 35.38 -19.84 25.24
C LEU A 57 36.65 -19.49 26.04
N GLU A 58 37.76 -20.15 25.74
CA GLU A 58 39.06 -19.83 26.35
C GLU A 58 39.53 -18.40 25.99
N ASP A 59 39.21 -17.95 24.78
CA ASP A 59 39.54 -16.59 24.31
C ASP A 59 38.49 -15.56 24.76
N MET A 60 37.37 -16.02 25.33
CA MET A 60 36.23 -15.17 25.69
C MET A 60 36.29 -14.57 27.09
N ALA A 61 37.25 -14.96 27.94
CA ALA A 61 37.36 -14.38 29.28
C ALA A 61 37.41 -12.82 29.27
N PRO A 62 38.16 -12.18 28.36
CA PRO A 62 38.12 -10.71 28.22
C PRO A 62 36.78 -10.19 27.70
N ILE A 63 36.08 -10.98 26.88
CA ILE A 63 34.77 -10.62 26.31
C ILE A 63 33.68 -10.73 27.37
N CYS A 64 33.72 -11.77 28.21
CA CYS A 64 32.80 -11.92 29.35
C CYS A 64 32.97 -10.77 30.36
N GLU A 65 34.22 -10.36 30.64
CA GLU A 65 34.51 -9.21 31.51
C GLU A 65 33.99 -7.90 30.89
N PHE A 66 34.18 -7.71 29.59
CA PHE A 66 33.63 -6.57 28.84
C PHE A 66 32.09 -6.61 28.87
N TYR A 67 31.44 -7.76 28.68
CA TYR A 67 29.99 -7.91 28.72
C TYR A 67 29.42 -7.54 30.09
N GLU A 68 29.99 -8.08 31.17
CA GLU A 68 29.54 -7.76 32.53
C GLU A 68 29.63 -6.26 32.83
N LYS A 69 30.70 -5.61 32.34
CA LYS A 69 30.91 -4.18 32.50
C LYS A 69 29.93 -3.32 31.71
N HIS A 70 29.45 -3.82 30.57
CA HIS A 70 28.62 -3.05 29.62
C HIS A 70 27.19 -3.64 29.47
N LYS A 71 26.76 -4.55 30.34
CA LYS A 71 25.46 -5.24 30.21
C LYS A 71 24.27 -4.30 30.16
N ASP A 72 24.31 -3.16 30.89
CA ASP A 72 23.23 -2.19 30.89
C ASP A 72 23.15 -1.43 29.56
N ASP A 73 24.30 -1.14 28.92
CA ASP A 73 24.37 -0.52 27.60
C ASP A 73 23.86 -1.47 26.52
N ILE A 74 24.20 -2.76 26.63
CA ILE A 74 23.75 -3.82 25.72
C ILE A 74 22.22 -4.02 25.86
N ALA A 75 21.71 -4.03 27.09
CA ALA A 75 20.27 -4.12 27.34
C ALA A 75 19.50 -2.92 26.75
N SER A 76 20.06 -1.72 26.92
CA SER A 76 19.49 -0.50 26.31
C SER A 76 19.52 -0.55 24.79
N HIS A 77 20.59 -1.06 24.20
CA HIS A 77 20.69 -1.25 22.75
C HIS A 77 19.67 -2.25 22.22
N LYS A 78 19.49 -3.38 22.90
CA LYS A 78 18.47 -4.38 22.58
C LYS A 78 17.06 -3.78 22.61
N GLU A 79 16.76 -2.93 23.59
CA GLU A 79 15.46 -2.24 23.65
C GLU A 79 15.25 -1.30 22.46
N ILE A 80 16.30 -0.57 22.03
CA ILE A 80 16.25 0.30 20.85
C ILE A 80 16.00 -0.50 19.58
N LEU A 81 16.68 -1.63 19.39
CA LEU A 81 16.46 -2.53 18.24
C LEU A 81 15.04 -3.08 18.23
N THR A 82 14.51 -3.53 19.37
CA THR A 82 13.14 -4.02 19.47
C THR A 82 12.11 -2.93 19.15
N ARG A 83 12.36 -1.69 19.58
CA ARG A 83 11.50 -0.53 19.21
C ARG A 83 11.56 -0.27 17.71
N LYS A 84 12.73 -0.30 17.10
CA LYS A 84 12.92 -0.12 15.65
C LYS A 84 12.14 -1.17 14.88
N GLN A 85 12.29 -2.45 15.23
CA GLN A 85 11.57 -3.54 14.58
C GLN A 85 10.05 -3.38 14.66
N ARG A 86 9.50 -2.99 15.83
CA ARG A 86 8.06 -2.69 15.97
C ARG A 86 7.62 -1.52 15.10
N CYS A 87 8.46 -0.50 14.93
CA CYS A 87 8.17 0.62 14.05
C CYS A 87 8.16 0.19 12.58
N ASP A 88 9.14 -0.64 12.16
CA ASP A 88 9.23 -1.15 10.79
C ASP A 88 8.01 -2.05 10.46
N GLU A 89 7.64 -2.96 11.36
CA GLU A 89 6.43 -3.79 11.20
C GLU A 89 5.13 -2.95 11.13
N ALA A 90 5.03 -1.89 11.94
CA ALA A 90 3.89 -0.98 11.90
C ALA A 90 3.84 -0.22 10.57
N PHE A 91 4.99 0.25 10.07
CA PHE A 91 5.11 0.91 8.78
C PHE A 91 4.73 -0.02 7.62
N ASP A 92 5.20 -1.26 7.61
CA ASP A 92 4.85 -2.27 6.61
C ASP A 92 3.35 -2.63 6.63
N LYS A 93 2.74 -2.67 7.82
CA LYS A 93 1.29 -2.84 7.95
C LYS A 93 0.53 -1.66 7.36
N MET A 94 0.98 -0.44 7.64
CA MET A 94 0.38 0.78 7.07
C MET A 94 0.51 0.79 5.55
N LYS A 95 1.69 0.49 5.00
CA LYS A 95 1.93 0.45 3.56
C LYS A 95 1.05 -0.59 2.86
N ARG A 96 0.95 -1.81 3.40
CA ARG A 96 0.04 -2.85 2.86
C ARG A 96 -1.42 -2.42 2.90
N HIS A 97 -1.85 -1.75 3.97
CA HIS A 97 -3.21 -1.22 4.06
C HIS A 97 -3.48 -0.14 3.02
N GLU A 98 -2.52 0.75 2.77
CA GLU A 98 -2.61 1.78 1.74
C GLU A 98 -2.67 1.17 0.32
N GLU A 99 -1.85 0.16 0.03
CA GLU A 99 -1.87 -0.58 -1.23
C GLU A 99 -3.24 -1.26 -1.47
N LEU A 100 -3.81 -1.91 -0.46
CA LEU A 100 -5.14 -2.52 -0.54
C LEU A 100 -6.23 -1.48 -0.75
N TYR A 101 -6.15 -0.34 -0.07
CA TYR A 101 -7.09 0.76 -0.25
C TYR A 101 -7.04 1.34 -1.66
N ASN A 102 -5.84 1.52 -2.21
CA ASN A 102 -5.66 1.99 -3.58
C ASN A 102 -6.24 1.00 -4.60
N LEU A 103 -6.05 -0.31 -4.41
CA LEU A 103 -6.65 -1.35 -5.25
C LEU A 103 -8.18 -1.33 -5.19
N GLU A 104 -8.78 -1.14 -4.02
CA GLU A 104 -10.24 -1.03 -3.88
C GLU A 104 -10.78 0.24 -4.55
N GLN A 105 -10.09 1.37 -4.45
CA GLN A 105 -10.45 2.60 -5.15
C GLN A 105 -10.42 2.42 -6.67
N VAL A 106 -9.37 1.81 -7.20
CA VAL A 106 -9.25 1.51 -8.63
C VAL A 106 -10.38 0.59 -9.10
N SER A 107 -10.66 -0.46 -8.36
CA SER A 107 -11.76 -1.38 -8.65
C SER A 107 -13.12 -0.69 -8.65
N PHE A 108 -13.37 0.19 -7.68
CA PHE A 108 -14.57 1.00 -7.61
C PHE A 108 -14.70 1.94 -8.81
N ILE A 109 -13.63 2.65 -9.18
CA ILE A 109 -13.63 3.56 -10.32
C ILE A 109 -13.96 2.78 -11.61
N CYS A 110 -13.32 1.63 -11.85
CA CYS A 110 -13.62 0.79 -13.00
C CYS A 110 -15.08 0.34 -13.00
N ALA A 111 -15.63 -0.11 -11.86
CA ALA A 111 -17.03 -0.48 -11.75
C ALA A 111 -17.99 0.69 -12.00
N TYR A 112 -17.65 1.90 -11.50
CA TYR A 112 -18.42 3.12 -11.76
C TYR A 112 -18.39 3.48 -13.26
N LEU A 113 -17.25 3.42 -13.91
CA LEU A 113 -17.09 3.68 -15.34
C LEU A 113 -17.88 2.64 -16.16
N THR A 114 -17.80 1.37 -15.81
CA THR A 114 -18.63 0.32 -16.45
C THR A 114 -20.11 0.67 -16.34
N HIS A 115 -20.60 0.86 -15.12
CA HIS A 115 -22.00 1.17 -14.86
C HIS A 115 -22.53 2.39 -15.64
N THR A 116 -21.68 3.41 -15.81
CA THR A 116 -22.08 4.67 -16.47
C THR A 116 -21.87 4.67 -17.97
N MET A 117 -20.91 3.90 -18.50
CA MET A 117 -20.41 4.03 -19.88
C MET A 117 -20.66 2.82 -20.77
N GLU A 118 -20.94 1.61 -20.21
CA GLU A 118 -21.01 0.37 -21.00
C GLU A 118 -22.04 0.44 -22.15
N GLN A 119 -23.13 1.15 -21.97
CA GLN A 119 -24.16 1.30 -23.01
C GLN A 119 -23.75 2.28 -24.15
N PHE A 120 -22.70 3.08 -23.93
CA PHE A 120 -22.27 4.12 -24.86
C PHE A 120 -20.95 3.81 -25.55
N MET A 121 -20.30 2.69 -25.20
CA MET A 121 -18.96 2.33 -25.70
C MET A 121 -18.93 0.87 -26.15
N GLU A 122 -18.04 0.56 -27.08
CA GLU A 122 -17.65 -0.82 -27.36
C GLU A 122 -16.75 -1.34 -26.22
N SER A 123 -16.74 -2.68 -26.01
CA SER A 123 -15.99 -3.30 -24.89
C SER A 123 -14.51 -2.90 -24.88
N HIS A 124 -13.87 -2.89 -26.05
CA HIS A 124 -12.45 -2.53 -26.16
C HIS A 124 -12.18 -1.06 -25.84
N GLU A 125 -13.11 -0.15 -26.12
CA GLU A 125 -12.99 1.26 -25.73
C GLU A 125 -13.23 1.45 -24.22
N LEU A 126 -14.14 0.66 -23.64
CA LEU A 126 -14.34 0.64 -22.19
C LEU A 126 -13.08 0.11 -21.48
N ASP A 127 -12.40 -0.89 -22.02
CA ASP A 127 -11.12 -1.39 -21.50
C ASP A 127 -10.03 -0.32 -21.56
N LYS A 128 -9.96 0.47 -22.64
CA LYS A 128 -9.05 1.63 -22.71
C LYS A 128 -9.38 2.66 -21.64
N LEU A 129 -10.68 2.97 -21.44
CA LEU A 129 -11.11 3.90 -20.40
C LEU A 129 -10.73 3.41 -19.00
N HIS A 130 -10.88 2.11 -18.73
CA HIS A 130 -10.43 1.51 -17.47
C HIS A 130 -8.91 1.63 -17.29
N ASN A 131 -8.12 1.38 -18.34
CA ASN A 131 -6.66 1.51 -18.28
C ASN A 131 -6.25 2.97 -18.05
N ASN A 132 -6.88 3.91 -18.74
CA ASN A 132 -6.67 5.34 -18.51
C ASN A 132 -6.98 5.73 -17.06
N ALA A 133 -8.08 5.24 -16.50
CA ALA A 133 -8.45 5.49 -15.12
C ALA A 133 -7.44 4.91 -14.12
N LYS A 134 -6.94 3.69 -14.35
CA LYS A 134 -5.87 3.09 -13.53
C LYS A 134 -4.60 3.94 -13.56
N ILE A 135 -4.17 4.36 -14.75
CA ILE A 135 -3.01 5.24 -14.89
C ILE A 135 -3.25 6.57 -14.18
N TRP A 136 -4.44 7.14 -14.31
CA TRP A 136 -4.81 8.41 -13.70
C TRP A 136 -4.75 8.40 -12.17
N THR A 137 -5.08 7.28 -11.53
CA THR A 137 -4.95 7.14 -10.07
C THR A 137 -3.51 7.24 -9.58
N VAL A 138 -2.54 6.84 -10.39
CA VAL A 138 -1.12 6.80 -10.04
C VAL A 138 -0.39 8.06 -10.54
N ASN A 139 -0.68 8.48 -11.75
CA ASN A 139 -0.04 9.62 -12.42
C ASN A 139 -1.08 10.52 -13.11
N PRO A 140 -1.57 11.56 -12.43
CA PRO A 140 -2.58 12.47 -12.98
C PRO A 140 -2.16 13.26 -14.21
N LEU A 141 -0.86 13.32 -14.51
CA LEU A 141 -0.29 14.03 -15.66
C LEU A 141 0.19 13.09 -16.77
N ALA A 142 -0.14 11.79 -16.70
CA ALA A 142 0.21 10.84 -17.74
C ALA A 142 -0.43 11.18 -19.08
N GLN A 143 0.10 10.62 -20.12
CA GLN A 143 -0.55 10.60 -21.43
C GLN A 143 -1.63 9.52 -21.42
N PHE A 144 -2.83 9.86 -21.92
CA PHE A 144 -3.99 8.99 -21.96
C PHE A 144 -4.39 8.67 -23.38
N ASP A 145 -4.85 7.45 -23.61
CA ASP A 145 -5.40 7.04 -24.90
C ASP A 145 -6.79 7.65 -25.10
N SER A 146 -7.06 8.14 -26.31
CA SER A 146 -8.41 8.58 -26.65
C SER A 146 -9.36 7.40 -26.80
N VAL A 147 -10.59 7.58 -26.33
CA VAL A 147 -11.67 6.57 -26.43
C VAL A 147 -12.76 7.08 -27.38
N GLN A 148 -13.38 6.14 -28.09
CA GLN A 148 -14.47 6.42 -28.99
C GLN A 148 -15.82 6.05 -28.38
N LEU A 149 -16.81 6.92 -28.56
CA LEU A 149 -18.19 6.67 -28.15
C LEU A 149 -18.97 6.04 -29.32
N ARG A 150 -19.77 5.02 -29.01
CA ARG A 150 -20.61 4.31 -29.99
C ARG A 150 -21.63 5.24 -30.66
N SER A 151 -22.03 6.29 -29.96
CA SER A 151 -23.03 7.25 -30.45
C SER A 151 -22.92 8.59 -29.74
N ASN A 152 -23.40 9.68 -30.39
CA ASN A 152 -23.47 11.02 -29.82
C ASN A 152 -24.59 11.20 -28.77
N HIS A 153 -24.95 10.15 -28.05
CA HIS A 153 -26.02 10.23 -27.05
C HIS A 153 -25.60 10.87 -25.73
N LEU A 154 -24.29 11.02 -25.50
CA LEU A 154 -23.76 11.73 -24.34
C LEU A 154 -23.43 13.17 -24.75
N SER A 155 -23.87 14.10 -23.94
CA SER A 155 -23.51 15.52 -24.07
C SER A 155 -22.09 15.75 -23.59
N LYS A 156 -21.51 16.90 -23.97
CA LYS A 156 -20.21 17.32 -23.39
C LYS A 156 -20.29 17.51 -21.88
N GLU A 157 -21.47 17.89 -21.37
CA GLU A 157 -21.74 18.00 -19.94
C GLU A 157 -21.66 16.65 -19.24
N ASP A 158 -22.26 15.60 -19.80
CA ASP A 158 -22.17 14.25 -19.26
C ASP A 158 -20.73 13.76 -19.13
N LEU A 159 -19.91 13.99 -20.16
CA LEU A 159 -18.49 13.61 -20.14
C LEU A 159 -17.67 14.43 -19.12
N LYS A 160 -18.02 15.72 -18.93
CA LYS A 160 -17.42 16.52 -17.87
C LYS A 160 -17.82 16.02 -16.49
N HIS A 161 -19.09 15.65 -16.28
CA HIS A 161 -19.56 15.09 -15.02
C HIS A 161 -18.86 13.77 -14.70
N LEU A 162 -18.68 12.88 -15.69
CA LEU A 162 -17.92 11.63 -15.51
C LEU A 162 -16.51 11.91 -14.98
N GLY A 163 -15.75 12.75 -15.70
CA GLY A 163 -14.39 13.11 -15.31
C GLY A 163 -14.35 13.85 -13.96
N TYR A 164 -15.29 14.75 -13.71
CA TYR A 164 -15.40 15.47 -12.45
C TYR A 164 -15.65 14.54 -11.26
N ASN A 165 -16.63 13.62 -11.36
CA ASN A 165 -16.98 12.69 -10.30
C ASN A 165 -15.78 11.84 -9.87
N VAL A 166 -15.09 11.22 -10.84
CA VAL A 166 -13.90 10.41 -10.59
C VAL A 166 -12.75 11.27 -10.06
N GLY A 167 -12.48 12.41 -10.72
CA GLY A 167 -11.38 13.29 -10.35
C GLY A 167 -11.54 13.90 -8.95
N LYS A 168 -12.76 14.27 -8.54
CA LYS A 168 -13.06 14.76 -7.19
C LYS A 168 -12.98 13.67 -6.15
N PHE A 169 -13.41 12.45 -6.46
CA PHE A 169 -13.21 11.28 -5.61
C PHE A 169 -11.72 11.02 -5.33
N LEU A 170 -10.88 11.15 -6.37
CA LEU A 170 -9.42 11.05 -6.29
C LEU A 170 -8.75 12.31 -5.71
N LYS A 171 -9.51 13.34 -5.33
CA LYS A 171 -9.01 14.63 -4.79
C LYS A 171 -8.09 15.38 -5.76
N LEU A 172 -8.27 15.22 -7.05
CA LEU A 172 -7.48 15.87 -8.07
C LEU A 172 -7.85 17.33 -8.28
N LYS A 173 -6.88 18.13 -8.74
CA LYS A 173 -7.10 19.53 -9.13
C LYS A 173 -7.93 19.62 -10.42
N GLY A 174 -8.70 20.69 -10.57
CA GLY A 174 -9.53 20.93 -11.75
C GLY A 174 -8.77 20.89 -13.08
N GLU A 175 -7.51 21.30 -13.08
CA GLU A 175 -6.65 21.24 -14.26
C GLU A 175 -6.37 19.80 -14.70
N ASN A 176 -6.03 18.90 -13.74
CA ASN A 176 -5.80 17.49 -14.04
C ASN A 176 -7.08 16.80 -14.53
N ILE A 177 -8.24 17.19 -13.98
CA ILE A 177 -9.54 16.70 -14.44
C ILE A 177 -9.81 17.13 -15.87
N ALA A 178 -9.59 18.40 -16.18
CA ALA A 178 -9.82 18.95 -17.52
C ALA A 178 -8.86 18.36 -18.57
N LEU A 179 -7.60 18.12 -18.21
CA LEU A 179 -6.62 17.45 -19.08
C LEU A 179 -7.03 16.01 -19.36
N PHE A 180 -7.47 15.28 -18.36
CA PHE A 180 -8.00 13.92 -18.54
C PHE A 180 -9.18 13.91 -19.50
N ILE A 181 -10.19 14.73 -19.27
CA ILE A 181 -11.39 14.85 -20.13
C ILE A 181 -10.99 15.18 -21.57
N LYS A 182 -10.10 16.16 -21.75
CA LYS A 182 -9.65 16.60 -23.07
C LYS A 182 -8.93 15.50 -23.85
N ASN A 183 -8.06 14.75 -23.20
CA ASN A 183 -7.24 13.72 -23.85
C ASN A 183 -8.05 12.44 -24.10
N VAL A 184 -8.81 12.00 -23.09
CA VAL A 184 -9.59 10.75 -23.19
C VAL A 184 -10.76 10.91 -24.16
N PHE A 185 -11.47 12.04 -24.13
CA PHE A 185 -12.59 12.31 -25.03
C PHE A 185 -12.19 13.30 -26.13
N ALA A 186 -11.09 13.02 -26.82
CA ALA A 186 -10.49 13.92 -27.80
C ALA A 186 -11.45 14.31 -28.94
N ASP A 187 -12.32 13.42 -29.39
CA ASP A 187 -13.34 13.69 -30.41
C ASP A 187 -14.29 14.83 -30.00
N SER A 188 -14.60 14.92 -28.69
CA SER A 188 -15.51 15.94 -28.15
C SER A 188 -14.78 17.19 -27.67
N PHE A 189 -13.54 17.07 -27.17
CA PHE A 189 -12.84 18.14 -26.47
C PHE A 189 -11.47 18.50 -27.07
N GLY A 190 -10.98 17.83 -28.08
CA GLY A 190 -9.63 18.05 -28.64
C GLY A 190 -9.34 19.51 -29.01
N THR A 191 -10.34 20.21 -29.56
CA THR A 191 -10.24 21.65 -29.92
C THR A 191 -10.59 22.60 -28.77
N VAL A 192 -11.12 22.10 -27.64
CA VAL A 192 -11.58 22.95 -26.53
C VAL A 192 -10.39 23.33 -25.65
N GLN A 193 -10.31 24.61 -25.28
CA GLN A 193 -9.28 25.12 -24.36
C GLN A 193 -9.49 24.51 -22.96
N VAL A 194 -8.40 24.10 -22.29
CA VAL A 194 -8.44 23.52 -20.93
C VAL A 194 -9.13 24.47 -19.93
N GLY A 195 -8.83 25.78 -20.01
CA GLY A 195 -9.48 26.77 -19.16
C GLY A 195 -11.03 26.83 -19.32
N THR A 196 -11.53 26.59 -20.55
CA THR A 196 -12.97 26.52 -20.80
C THR A 196 -13.59 25.26 -20.17
N ILE A 197 -12.87 24.14 -20.20
CA ILE A 197 -13.33 22.90 -19.53
C ILE A 197 -13.38 23.14 -18.03
N ILE A 198 -12.30 23.69 -17.42
CA ILE A 198 -12.23 23.99 -15.98
C ILE A 198 -13.41 24.87 -15.54
N ALA A 199 -13.66 25.97 -16.26
CA ALA A 199 -14.72 26.92 -15.92
C ALA A 199 -16.12 26.28 -15.89
N LYS A 200 -16.31 25.19 -16.62
CA LYS A 200 -17.61 24.51 -16.80
C LYS A 200 -17.63 23.07 -16.25
N LEU A 201 -16.66 22.68 -15.40
CA LEU A 201 -16.59 21.32 -14.87
C LEU A 201 -17.81 20.92 -14.01
N ALA A 202 -18.39 21.89 -13.31
CA ALA A 202 -19.49 21.68 -12.37
C ALA A 202 -20.81 22.30 -12.85
N ASP A 203 -20.90 22.64 -14.13
CA ASP A 203 -22.16 23.15 -14.71
C ASP A 203 -23.21 22.04 -14.69
N ARG A 204 -24.45 22.38 -14.33
CA ARG A 204 -25.59 21.47 -14.27
C ARG A 204 -26.64 21.89 -15.31
N ASN A 205 -27.19 20.92 -16.04
CA ASN A 205 -28.38 21.03 -16.85
C ASN A 205 -29.49 20.15 -16.29
N PRO A 206 -30.20 20.59 -15.24
CA PRO A 206 -31.18 19.75 -14.56
C PRO A 206 -32.20 19.15 -15.53
N GLY A 207 -32.36 17.82 -15.47
CA GLY A 207 -33.32 17.09 -16.31
C GLY A 207 -32.84 16.71 -17.72
N LYS A 208 -31.59 17.07 -18.10
CA LYS A 208 -30.97 16.72 -19.38
C LYS A 208 -29.74 15.85 -19.22
N ASP A 209 -29.09 15.90 -18.07
CA ASP A 209 -27.84 15.18 -17.81
C ASP A 209 -28.14 13.70 -17.60
N ARG A 210 -27.48 12.82 -18.38
CA ARG A 210 -27.56 11.36 -18.24
C ARG A 210 -26.60 10.84 -17.18
N ILE A 211 -25.48 11.52 -17.03
CA ILE A 211 -24.51 11.25 -15.97
C ILE A 211 -24.68 12.34 -14.90
N PRO A 212 -25.17 11.98 -13.70
CA PRO A 212 -25.39 12.97 -12.65
C PRO A 212 -24.07 13.55 -12.18
N LEU A 213 -24.04 14.85 -11.90
CA LEU A 213 -22.94 15.50 -11.23
C LEU A 213 -22.97 15.14 -9.74
N LEU A 214 -21.96 14.42 -9.27
CA LEU A 214 -21.83 13.96 -7.90
C LEU A 214 -20.77 14.76 -7.15
N SER A 215 -21.06 15.08 -5.89
CA SER A 215 -20.07 15.63 -4.97
C SER A 215 -19.09 14.53 -4.52
N ALA A 216 -17.94 14.92 -3.97
CA ALA A 216 -17.00 13.98 -3.36
C ALA A 216 -17.65 13.14 -2.25
N LYS A 217 -18.60 13.71 -1.50
CA LYS A 217 -19.34 13.03 -0.45
C LYS A 217 -20.26 11.94 -1.00
N GLU A 218 -20.98 12.24 -2.08
CA GLU A 218 -21.85 11.28 -2.76
C GLU A 218 -21.04 10.13 -3.39
N MET A 219 -19.89 10.43 -3.99
CA MET A 219 -18.96 9.41 -4.48
C MET A 219 -18.43 8.51 -3.34
N ASN A 220 -18.16 9.07 -2.17
CA ASN A 220 -17.76 8.28 -0.99
C ASN A 220 -18.89 7.36 -0.52
N TYR A 221 -20.15 7.77 -0.57
CA TYR A 221 -21.28 6.86 -0.26
C TYR A 221 -21.36 5.69 -1.22
N LEU A 222 -21.15 5.94 -2.52
CA LEU A 222 -21.08 4.87 -3.52
C LEU A 222 -19.91 3.94 -3.26
N PHE A 223 -18.75 4.48 -2.89
CA PHE A 223 -17.57 3.68 -2.56
C PHE A 223 -17.79 2.81 -1.32
N ASP A 224 -18.40 3.34 -0.26
CA ASP A 224 -18.74 2.58 0.93
C ASP A 224 -19.76 1.48 0.65
N HIS A 225 -20.72 1.73 -0.24
CA HIS A 225 -21.62 0.70 -0.74
C HIS A 225 -20.88 -0.35 -1.55
N TYR A 226 -20.02 0.08 -2.47
CA TYR A 226 -19.23 -0.81 -3.32
C TYR A 226 -18.31 -1.73 -2.48
N LYS A 227 -17.68 -1.23 -1.44
CA LYS A 227 -16.84 -2.05 -0.55
C LYS A 227 -17.62 -3.23 0.03
N ARG A 228 -18.90 -3.06 0.33
CA ARG A 228 -19.77 -4.09 0.93
C ARG A 228 -20.36 -5.04 -0.08
N TYR A 229 -20.83 -4.51 -1.21
CA TYR A 229 -21.69 -5.25 -2.14
C TYR A 229 -21.06 -5.48 -3.51
N LYS A 230 -19.92 -4.86 -3.79
CA LYS A 230 -19.18 -4.90 -5.07
C LYS A 230 -20.03 -4.49 -6.28
N THR A 231 -21.06 -3.68 -6.05
CA THR A 231 -21.98 -3.15 -7.08
C THR A 231 -22.13 -1.64 -6.96
N ILE A 232 -22.38 -0.97 -8.08
CA ILE A 232 -22.73 0.45 -8.13
C ILE A 232 -24.24 0.60 -8.05
N ASN A 233 -24.70 1.39 -7.10
CA ASN A 233 -26.14 1.70 -6.93
C ASN A 233 -26.31 3.18 -6.62
N LEU A 234 -26.71 3.96 -7.63
CA LEU A 234 -26.91 5.41 -7.51
C LEU A 234 -28.10 5.76 -6.60
N ASP A 235 -29.08 4.88 -6.42
CA ASP A 235 -30.28 5.13 -5.59
C ASP A 235 -29.96 5.21 -4.08
N ILE A 236 -28.74 4.83 -3.68
CA ILE A 236 -28.32 4.96 -2.28
C ILE A 236 -28.06 6.41 -1.88
N ILE A 237 -27.74 7.28 -2.84
CA ILE A 237 -27.35 8.68 -2.57
C ILE A 237 -28.48 9.46 -1.89
N PRO A 238 -29.71 9.52 -2.45
CA PRO A 238 -30.81 10.26 -1.81
C PRO A 238 -31.14 9.70 -0.41
N LYS A 239 -31.07 8.38 -0.24
CA LYS A 239 -31.35 7.72 1.05
C LYS A 239 -30.35 8.15 2.13
N ARG A 240 -29.06 8.15 1.78
CA ARG A 240 -27.98 8.57 2.71
C ARG A 240 -28.06 10.04 3.07
N LEU A 241 -28.35 10.90 2.11
CA LEU A 241 -28.53 12.34 2.37
C LEU A 241 -29.72 12.59 3.32
N ALA A 242 -30.84 11.91 3.11
CA ALA A 242 -32.02 12.02 3.98
C ALA A 242 -31.74 11.52 5.42
N GLU A 243 -31.00 10.41 5.58
CA GLU A 243 -30.57 9.91 6.88
C GLU A 243 -29.70 10.90 7.66
N GLU A 244 -28.76 11.57 6.96
CA GLU A 244 -27.89 12.56 7.58
C GLU A 244 -28.64 13.83 7.99
N GLU A 245 -29.55 14.32 7.14
CA GLU A 245 -30.40 15.45 7.51
C GLU A 245 -31.26 15.15 8.73
N ALA A 246 -31.82 13.93 8.82
CA ALA A 246 -32.58 13.50 9.98
C ALA A 246 -31.74 13.45 11.26
N LYS A 247 -30.49 12.93 11.16
CA LYS A 247 -29.54 12.93 12.29
C LYS A 247 -29.16 14.35 12.74
N ALA A 248 -28.84 15.23 11.79
CA ALA A 248 -28.50 16.61 12.09
C ALA A 248 -29.64 17.37 12.79
N LYS A 249 -30.90 17.15 12.38
CA LYS A 249 -32.09 17.71 13.03
C LYS A 249 -32.25 17.17 14.45
N LEU A 250 -32.01 15.87 14.67
CA LEU A 250 -32.10 15.25 16.00
C LEU A 250 -31.03 15.77 16.97
N GLU A 251 -29.81 15.97 16.48
CA GLU A 251 -28.71 16.54 17.29
C GLU A 251 -28.98 18.02 17.65
N ALA A 252 -29.52 18.79 16.71
CA ALA A 252 -29.89 20.18 16.94
C ALA A 252 -31.00 20.32 17.99
N THR A 253 -31.98 19.40 18.01
CA THR A 253 -33.04 19.36 19.02
C THR A 253 -32.51 18.98 20.40
N LYS A 254 -31.60 17.99 20.49
CA LYS A 254 -30.94 17.61 21.76
C LYS A 254 -30.13 18.75 22.38
N LYS A 255 -29.42 19.54 21.57
CA LYS A 255 -28.65 20.71 22.03
C LYS A 255 -29.55 21.84 22.53
N LYS A 256 -30.80 21.95 22.05
CA LYS A 256 -31.78 22.95 22.53
C LYS A 256 -32.50 22.53 23.81
N SER A 257 -32.69 21.23 24.03
CA SER A 257 -33.38 20.69 25.20
C SER A 257 -32.46 20.46 26.42
N GLY A 258 -31.13 20.57 26.23
CA GLY A 258 -30.14 20.43 27.33
C GLY A 258 -29.66 21.79 27.89
N LYS A 259 -30.30 22.88 27.54
CA LYS A 259 -30.15 24.22 28.15
C LYS A 259 -31.39 24.55 28.94
#